data_b6faf5ba73e4e92d2567e26ad9807c73
#
_entry.id   b6faf5ba73e4e92d2567e26ad9807c73
#
_cell.length_a   1.000
_cell.length_b   1.000
_cell.length_c   1.000
_cell.angle_alpha   90.00
_cell.angle_beta   90.00
_cell.angle_gamma   90.00
#
_symmetry.space_group_name_H-M   'P 1'
#
loop_
_entity.id
_entity.type
_entity.pdbx_description
1 polymer ?
#
loop_
_entity_poly.entity_id
_entity_poly.type
_entity_poly.pdbx_seq_one_letter_code
_entity_poly.pdbx_strand_id
1 'polypeptide(L)'
;MANLAAAYWGHDSSICFYNDQSKTFHVIEIEKLTGIKHYRGHARYEEQKEILERCLKVSEEDFGIENDYDVFIVGSDIHEQINPLCLDPDIVKQVFNVRETTTHHRHHAAHAWGAYAQSPWATKPCTVFTHDAGGDDGHTHIWRVESKRLRSLDKVNHDRVTHGNIDTRFFGRNYNISSGLGCQNMVGVTHNSLDMAGKVMGASAYGDHMSYFGHCGKGLLNEDEEITEAINPSFPWFRQQYMKTEQCLVRDNIVRYGRTFSSGKEWWVDNQSDSPEEHNYFQMFISPLQLTWEEECDVAAGIQRQHEDNVLEYLQTPRVWEEIVRNGKRLVISGGCGLNILTNTRIQDELGLEVFVPPDVQDSGLPFGMLCKYMAVNGMSEFEGVDIRYAGQPIQDMELLDVHKSTIITLEQLADLLKDDNILGLVQGTSEVGPRALGNRSIICDPKGWDKKDKVNIVKCRENYRPFAPMVRQEDAHIYFEATSYDNLEYMNFSVKTREEYKEELAAVTHVDGTARVQSVTRKSNALVYDLLSACGGVLLNTSFNVRGKPILNTLKEAFEVLEETALDGVVVYHDEKLHYFTSELL
;
A
#
# COMPACT_ATOMS: atom_id res chain seq x y z
N MET A 1 31.39 8.09 -9.22
CA MET A 1 30.15 8.38 -9.97
C MET A 1 29.38 9.39 -9.14
N ALA A 2 28.56 10.22 -9.74
CA ALA A 2 27.70 11.09 -8.96
C ALA A 2 26.44 10.36 -8.51
N ASN A 3 25.67 11.00 -7.63
CA ASN A 3 24.42 10.47 -7.13
C ASN A 3 23.39 10.26 -8.25
N LEU A 4 22.38 9.45 -8.01
CA LEU A 4 21.24 9.25 -8.91
C LEU A 4 19.95 9.63 -8.20
N ALA A 5 18.95 10.11 -8.94
CA ALA A 5 17.63 10.37 -8.40
C ALA A 5 16.54 9.92 -9.39
N ALA A 6 15.38 9.57 -8.85
CA ALA A 6 14.17 9.33 -9.62
C ALA A 6 12.95 9.85 -8.87
N ALA A 7 11.97 10.39 -9.59
CA ALA A 7 10.71 10.84 -9.04
C ALA A 7 9.55 10.21 -9.80
N TYR A 8 8.52 9.80 -9.07
CA TYR A 8 7.21 9.47 -9.59
C TYR A 8 6.20 10.54 -9.16
N TRP A 9 5.43 11.06 -10.12
CA TRP A 9 4.54 12.19 -9.92
C TRP A 9 3.09 11.86 -10.28
N GLY A 10 2.62 10.72 -9.80
CA GLY A 10 1.23 10.24 -9.89
C GLY A 10 0.52 10.30 -8.53
N HIS A 11 -0.39 9.36 -8.27
CA HIS A 11 -0.86 9.14 -6.90
C HIS A 11 0.25 8.46 -6.08
N ASP A 12 0.29 8.71 -4.77
CA ASP A 12 1.38 8.26 -3.89
C ASP A 12 2.76 8.73 -4.38
N SER A 13 2.85 10.00 -4.83
CA SER A 13 4.08 10.60 -5.35
C SER A 13 5.25 10.45 -4.40
N SER A 14 6.42 10.18 -4.95
CA SER A 14 7.64 9.95 -4.17
C SER A 14 8.90 10.29 -4.97
N ILE A 15 10.02 10.45 -4.28
CA ILE A 15 11.37 10.62 -4.86
C ILE A 15 12.30 9.63 -4.18
N CYS A 16 13.10 8.92 -4.96
CA CYS A 16 14.18 8.08 -4.48
C CYS A 16 15.52 8.64 -4.89
N PHE A 17 16.44 8.70 -3.94
CA PHE A 17 17.83 9.10 -4.11
C PHE A 17 18.75 7.91 -3.89
N TYR A 18 19.79 7.78 -4.71
CA TYR A 18 20.90 6.88 -4.49
C TYR A 18 22.15 7.69 -4.20
N ASN A 19 22.75 7.45 -3.03
CA ASN A 19 24.01 8.06 -2.63
C ASN A 19 25.17 7.16 -3.08
N ASP A 20 25.97 7.63 -4.03
CA ASP A 20 27.09 6.84 -4.57
C ASP A 20 28.24 6.64 -3.58
N GLN A 21 28.39 7.51 -2.59
CA GLN A 21 29.44 7.38 -1.56
C GLN A 21 29.12 6.26 -0.55
N SER A 22 27.91 6.32 0.01
CA SER A 22 27.45 5.34 1.02
C SER A 22 26.85 4.07 0.41
N LYS A 23 26.54 4.08 -0.90
CA LYS A 23 25.83 3.00 -1.61
C LYS A 23 24.43 2.71 -1.02
N THR A 24 23.75 3.75 -0.56
CA THR A 24 22.44 3.67 0.08
C THR A 24 21.35 4.31 -0.76
N PHE A 25 20.13 3.80 -0.62
CA PHE A 25 18.93 4.40 -1.16
C PHE A 25 18.16 5.13 -0.07
N HIS A 26 17.54 6.24 -0.42
CA HIS A 26 16.71 7.06 0.45
C HIS A 26 15.43 7.44 -0.29
N VAL A 27 14.27 7.36 0.38
CA VAL A 27 12.97 7.61 -0.24
C VAL A 27 12.23 8.71 0.52
N ILE A 28 11.75 9.70 -0.21
CA ILE A 28 10.83 10.71 0.31
C ILE A 28 9.45 10.43 -0.28
N GLU A 29 8.52 9.98 0.55
CA GLU A 29 7.11 9.92 0.19
C GLU A 29 6.49 11.31 0.38
N ILE A 30 5.99 11.92 -0.69
CA ILE A 30 5.53 13.32 -0.68
C ILE A 30 4.34 13.52 0.28
N GLU A 31 3.53 12.48 0.49
CA GLU A 31 2.45 12.52 1.48
C GLU A 31 2.97 12.81 2.89
N LYS A 32 4.12 12.24 3.28
CA LYS A 32 4.75 12.47 4.60
C LYS A 32 5.39 13.85 4.71
N LEU A 33 5.87 14.39 3.58
CA LEU A 33 6.42 15.74 3.52
C LEU A 33 5.35 16.83 3.59
N THR A 34 4.17 16.56 3.03
CA THR A 34 3.07 17.53 2.91
C THR A 34 1.96 17.36 3.94
N GLY A 35 1.88 16.21 4.61
CA GLY A 35 0.77 15.82 5.48
C GLY A 35 -0.52 15.47 4.71
N ILE A 36 -0.45 15.34 3.39
CA ILE A 36 -1.59 15.03 2.52
C ILE A 36 -1.52 13.57 2.09
N LYS A 37 -2.40 12.74 2.66
CA LYS A 37 -2.46 11.31 2.36
C LYS A 37 -2.75 11.03 0.89
N HIS A 38 -2.02 10.07 0.31
CA HIS A 38 -2.08 9.72 -1.12
C HIS A 38 -1.85 10.94 -2.02
N TYR A 39 -0.86 11.75 -1.66
CA TYR A 39 -0.54 12.96 -2.41
C TYR A 39 -0.45 12.67 -3.90
N ARG A 40 -1.24 13.42 -4.68
CA ARG A 40 -1.20 13.35 -6.15
C ARG A 40 -0.41 14.52 -6.68
N GLY A 41 0.48 14.25 -7.61
CA GLY A 41 1.33 15.26 -8.24
C GLY A 41 0.60 16.29 -9.11
N HIS A 42 -0.54 16.79 -8.64
CA HIS A 42 -1.37 17.79 -9.35
C HIS A 42 -0.89 19.23 -9.17
N ALA A 43 0.26 19.39 -8.53
CA ALA A 43 0.74 20.69 -8.18
C ALA A 43 0.97 21.57 -9.42
N ARG A 44 0.62 22.85 -9.31
CA ARG A 44 1.01 23.88 -10.26
C ARG A 44 2.52 23.99 -10.31
N TYR A 45 3.07 24.61 -11.33
CA TYR A 45 4.51 24.77 -11.51
C TYR A 45 5.23 25.25 -10.25
N GLU A 46 4.72 26.29 -9.58
CA GLU A 46 5.32 26.84 -8.37
C GLU A 46 5.27 25.85 -7.19
N GLU A 47 4.20 25.08 -7.05
CA GLU A 47 4.06 24.05 -6.02
C GLU A 47 4.99 22.87 -6.28
N GLN A 48 5.15 22.44 -7.54
CA GLN A 48 6.13 21.42 -7.90
C GLN A 48 7.53 21.86 -7.49
N LYS A 49 7.89 23.10 -7.80
CA LYS A 49 9.19 23.65 -7.47
C LYS A 49 9.40 23.71 -5.96
N GLU A 50 8.44 24.22 -5.20
CA GLU A 50 8.51 24.28 -3.74
C GLU A 50 8.70 22.89 -3.12
N ILE A 51 7.94 21.89 -3.57
CA ILE A 51 8.07 20.51 -3.07
C ILE A 51 9.46 19.95 -3.41
N LEU A 52 9.96 20.16 -4.63
CA LEU A 52 11.29 19.70 -5.03
C LEU A 52 12.40 20.39 -4.24
N GLU A 53 12.28 21.69 -3.95
CA GLU A 53 13.23 22.43 -3.09
C GLU A 53 13.24 21.86 -1.66
N ARG A 54 12.09 21.49 -1.12
CA ARG A 54 11.99 20.79 0.18
C ARG A 54 12.63 19.40 0.11
N CYS A 55 12.41 18.65 -0.97
CA CYS A 55 13.04 17.34 -1.16
C CYS A 55 14.57 17.45 -1.30
N LEU A 56 15.07 18.48 -2.00
CA LEU A 56 16.49 18.74 -2.09
C LEU A 56 17.07 19.04 -0.70
N LYS A 57 16.43 19.91 0.07
CA LYS A 57 16.86 20.22 1.43
C LYS A 57 16.97 18.96 2.29
N VAL A 58 15.96 18.09 2.27
CA VAL A 58 15.98 16.80 2.99
C VAL A 58 17.14 15.93 2.48
N SER A 59 17.38 15.87 1.16
CA SER A 59 18.46 15.05 0.62
C SER A 59 19.84 15.52 1.08
N GLU A 60 20.05 16.82 1.22
CA GLU A 60 21.31 17.40 1.69
C GLU A 60 21.46 17.30 3.22
N GLU A 61 20.44 17.74 3.98
CA GLU A 61 20.52 17.86 5.43
C GLU A 61 20.34 16.48 6.15
N ASP A 62 19.38 15.66 5.71
CA ASP A 62 19.02 14.42 6.39
C ASP A 62 19.73 13.20 5.84
N PHE A 63 19.98 13.17 4.53
CA PHE A 63 20.62 12.01 3.87
C PHE A 63 22.10 12.24 3.56
N GLY A 64 22.60 13.48 3.71
CA GLY A 64 23.99 13.84 3.43
C GLY A 64 24.36 13.67 1.95
N ILE A 65 23.42 13.89 1.03
CA ILE A 65 23.61 13.74 -0.40
C ILE A 65 23.92 15.10 -1.00
N GLU A 66 25.12 15.27 -1.58
CA GLU A 66 25.48 16.49 -2.29
C GLU A 66 24.57 16.71 -3.51
N ASN A 67 24.17 17.94 -3.76
CA ASN A 67 23.38 18.32 -4.94
C ASN A 67 24.20 18.24 -6.23
N ASP A 68 24.66 17.05 -6.56
CA ASP A 68 25.40 16.72 -7.79
C ASP A 68 24.96 15.34 -8.29
N TYR A 69 24.12 15.32 -9.31
CA TYR A 69 23.50 14.09 -9.82
C TYR A 69 23.92 13.82 -11.27
N ASP A 70 24.30 12.58 -11.56
CA ASP A 70 24.53 12.14 -12.94
C ASP A 70 23.21 12.10 -13.72
N VAL A 71 22.17 11.53 -13.11
CA VAL A 71 20.86 11.36 -13.75
C VAL A 71 19.73 11.62 -12.77
N PHE A 72 18.69 12.29 -13.26
CA PHE A 72 17.38 12.37 -12.63
C PHE A 72 16.31 11.77 -13.55
N ILE A 73 15.64 10.72 -13.11
CA ILE A 73 14.61 10.01 -13.87
C ILE A 73 13.24 10.52 -13.44
N VAL A 74 12.43 10.97 -14.39
CA VAL A 74 11.05 11.41 -14.13
C VAL A 74 10.09 10.35 -14.65
N GLY A 75 9.22 9.85 -13.77
CA GLY A 75 8.15 8.92 -14.09
C GLY A 75 6.77 9.54 -13.88
N SER A 76 5.82 9.13 -14.72
CA SER A 76 4.41 9.50 -14.59
C SER A 76 3.53 8.40 -15.16
N ASP A 77 2.27 8.36 -14.72
CA ASP A 77 1.30 7.32 -15.11
C ASP A 77 0.70 7.45 -16.51
N ILE A 78 0.88 8.59 -17.19
CA ILE A 78 0.01 8.92 -18.32
C ILE A 78 0.81 9.37 -19.53
N HIS A 79 0.34 8.92 -20.70
CA HIS A 79 0.83 9.35 -22.01
C HIS A 79 1.02 10.88 -22.08
N GLU A 80 2.18 11.32 -22.51
CA GLU A 80 2.61 12.72 -22.65
C GLU A 80 1.59 13.63 -23.36
N GLN A 81 0.64 13.05 -24.10
CA GLN A 81 -0.38 13.81 -24.83
C GLN A 81 -1.65 14.13 -24.04
N ILE A 82 -1.83 13.54 -22.86
CA ILE A 82 -3.11 13.60 -22.11
C ILE A 82 -2.95 14.23 -20.72
N ASN A 83 -1.72 14.30 -20.16
CA ASN A 83 -1.55 14.73 -18.78
C ASN A 83 -0.70 16.01 -18.61
N PRO A 84 -1.33 17.13 -18.24
CA PRO A 84 -0.60 18.33 -17.80
C PRO A 84 0.04 18.19 -16.40
N LEU A 85 -0.04 17.00 -15.79
CA LEU A 85 0.30 16.73 -14.38
C LEU A 85 1.63 15.98 -14.20
N CYS A 86 2.42 15.83 -15.26
CA CYS A 86 3.77 15.29 -15.16
C CYS A 86 4.71 16.28 -14.47
N LEU A 87 5.64 15.78 -13.69
CA LEU A 87 6.75 16.59 -13.20
C LEU A 87 7.55 17.09 -14.41
N ASP A 88 7.69 18.42 -14.50
CA ASP A 88 8.40 19.04 -15.61
C ASP A 88 9.93 18.85 -15.43
N PRO A 89 10.63 18.22 -16.39
CA PRO A 89 12.08 18.07 -16.35
C PRO A 89 12.84 19.41 -16.26
N ASP A 90 12.26 20.50 -16.73
CA ASP A 90 12.90 21.82 -16.63
C ASP A 90 12.82 22.40 -15.21
N ILE A 91 11.77 22.06 -14.44
CA ILE A 91 11.73 22.40 -13.00
C ILE A 91 12.79 21.59 -12.25
N VAL A 92 12.94 20.32 -12.58
CA VAL A 92 13.98 19.47 -11.97
C VAL A 92 15.36 20.11 -12.12
N LYS A 93 15.70 20.57 -13.34
CA LYS A 93 16.99 21.23 -13.62
C LYS A 93 17.16 22.58 -12.93
N GLN A 94 16.08 23.24 -12.54
CA GLN A 94 16.15 24.48 -11.78
C GLN A 94 16.46 24.28 -10.31
N VAL A 95 16.04 23.14 -9.76
CA VAL A 95 16.19 22.79 -8.35
C VAL A 95 17.44 21.95 -8.12
N PHE A 96 17.65 20.92 -8.95
CA PHE A 96 18.75 19.97 -8.80
C PHE A 96 19.89 20.28 -9.79
N ASN A 97 21.13 20.20 -9.31
CA ASN A 97 22.30 20.18 -10.19
C ASN A 97 22.43 18.79 -10.82
N VAL A 98 21.85 18.62 -12.00
CA VAL A 98 21.76 17.32 -12.70
C VAL A 98 22.36 17.40 -14.09
N ARG A 99 23.20 16.43 -14.46
CA ARG A 99 23.82 16.35 -15.80
C ARG A 99 22.84 15.93 -16.87
N GLU A 100 21.95 14.95 -16.56
CA GLU A 100 20.98 14.42 -17.49
C GLU A 100 19.61 14.20 -16.80
N THR A 101 18.53 14.64 -17.45
CA THR A 101 17.17 14.26 -17.09
C THR A 101 16.62 13.30 -18.13
N THR A 102 15.98 12.22 -17.69
CA THR A 102 15.36 11.24 -18.58
C THR A 102 13.95 10.89 -18.08
N THR A 103 13.11 10.39 -18.96
CA THR A 103 11.74 9.99 -18.63
C THR A 103 11.60 8.47 -18.59
N HIS A 104 10.74 8.00 -17.71
CA HIS A 104 10.39 6.58 -17.58
C HIS A 104 8.89 6.37 -17.76
N HIS A 105 8.50 5.63 -18.78
CA HIS A 105 7.11 5.38 -19.18
C HIS A 105 6.78 3.88 -19.14
N ARG A 106 7.09 3.20 -18.06
CA ARG A 106 6.74 1.78 -17.89
C ARG A 106 6.50 1.49 -16.41
N HIS A 107 5.31 1.79 -15.97
CA HIS A 107 4.85 1.65 -14.60
C HIS A 107 5.12 0.24 -14.03
N HIS A 108 4.58 -0.80 -14.68
CA HIS A 108 4.79 -2.18 -14.24
C HIS A 108 6.25 -2.63 -14.30
N ALA A 109 7.05 -2.07 -15.21
CA ALA A 109 8.47 -2.38 -15.22
C ALA A 109 9.20 -1.78 -14.01
N ALA A 110 8.81 -0.59 -13.52
CA ALA A 110 9.37 -0.03 -12.30
C ALA A 110 8.99 -0.89 -11.08
N HIS A 111 7.72 -1.25 -10.92
CA HIS A 111 7.29 -2.20 -9.88
C HIS A 111 8.11 -3.50 -9.92
N ALA A 112 8.28 -4.08 -11.11
CA ALA A 112 8.99 -5.34 -11.26
C ALA A 112 10.47 -5.23 -10.86
N TRP A 113 11.16 -4.16 -11.25
CA TRP A 113 12.56 -3.95 -10.90
C TRP A 113 12.76 -3.67 -9.41
N GLY A 114 11.89 -2.85 -8.79
CA GLY A 114 11.95 -2.54 -7.38
C GLY A 114 11.73 -3.79 -6.51
N ALA A 115 10.72 -4.58 -6.82
CA ALA A 115 10.44 -5.81 -6.09
C ALA A 115 11.51 -6.90 -6.30
N TYR A 116 11.99 -7.06 -7.54
CA TYR A 116 13.08 -7.99 -7.82
C TYR A 116 14.36 -7.64 -7.05
N ALA A 117 14.72 -6.36 -7.02
CA ALA A 117 15.90 -5.85 -6.34
C ALA A 117 15.91 -6.17 -4.84
N GLN A 118 14.77 -6.06 -4.18
CA GLN A 118 14.60 -6.34 -2.75
C GLN A 118 14.45 -7.82 -2.44
N SER A 119 14.15 -8.64 -3.45
CA SER A 119 13.85 -10.05 -3.22
C SER A 119 15.10 -10.83 -2.76
N PRO A 120 14.92 -11.90 -1.94
CA PRO A 120 16.01 -12.79 -1.58
C PRO A 120 16.56 -13.57 -2.79
N TRP A 121 15.94 -13.36 -3.96
CA TRP A 121 16.31 -13.98 -5.23
C TRP A 121 16.86 -13.00 -6.26
N ALA A 122 17.31 -11.79 -5.86
CA ALA A 122 17.84 -10.77 -6.77
C ALA A 122 18.98 -11.27 -7.68
N THR A 123 19.67 -12.36 -7.30
CA THR A 123 20.73 -13.03 -8.10
C THR A 123 20.37 -14.45 -8.54
N LYS A 124 19.12 -14.90 -8.31
CA LYS A 124 18.65 -16.26 -8.58
C LYS A 124 17.47 -16.25 -9.54
N PRO A 125 17.19 -17.37 -10.23
CA PRO A 125 15.98 -17.47 -11.03
C PRO A 125 14.72 -17.29 -10.18
N CYS A 126 13.84 -16.38 -10.61
CA CYS A 126 12.49 -16.18 -10.06
C CYS A 126 11.58 -15.65 -11.17
N THR A 127 10.29 -15.68 -10.92
CA THR A 127 9.28 -15.01 -11.75
C THR A 127 8.77 -13.80 -11.01
N VAL A 128 8.59 -12.67 -11.69
CA VAL A 128 7.99 -11.48 -11.08
C VAL A 128 6.58 -11.31 -11.64
N PHE A 129 5.63 -11.10 -10.76
CA PHE A 129 4.23 -10.83 -11.06
C PHE A 129 3.88 -9.43 -10.59
N THR A 130 3.54 -8.55 -11.53
CA THR A 130 3.07 -7.21 -11.20
C THR A 130 1.61 -7.07 -11.56
N HIS A 131 0.78 -6.65 -10.59
CA HIS A 131 -0.65 -6.43 -10.78
C HIS A 131 -1.12 -5.17 -10.03
N ASP A 132 -1.80 -4.32 -10.78
CA ASP A 132 -2.21 -3.01 -10.30
C ASP A 132 -3.60 -2.61 -10.84
N ALA A 133 -4.13 -1.47 -10.37
CA ALA A 133 -5.34 -0.87 -10.91
C ALA A 133 -5.14 -0.39 -12.36
N GLY A 134 -3.90 -0.05 -12.73
CA GLY A 134 -3.50 0.32 -14.08
C GLY A 134 -2.12 0.98 -14.10
N GLY A 135 -1.57 1.14 -15.27
CA GLY A 135 -0.33 1.85 -15.55
C GLY A 135 -0.24 2.13 -17.04
N ASP A 136 0.71 2.93 -17.47
CA ASP A 136 0.91 3.29 -18.88
C ASP A 136 1.22 2.08 -19.79
N ASP A 137 1.75 1.00 -19.23
CA ASP A 137 2.09 -0.23 -19.94
C ASP A 137 1.12 -1.41 -19.70
N GLY A 138 -0.01 -1.19 -19.02
CA GLY A 138 -1.07 -2.19 -18.83
C GLY A 138 -1.61 -2.30 -17.42
N HIS A 139 -2.16 -3.46 -17.06
CA HIS A 139 -2.76 -3.74 -15.75
C HIS A 139 -2.09 -4.88 -15.00
N THR A 140 -1.51 -5.83 -15.75
CA THR A 140 -0.96 -7.06 -15.19
C THR A 140 0.17 -7.57 -16.06
N HIS A 141 1.31 -7.92 -15.47
CA HIS A 141 2.44 -8.46 -16.18
C HIS A 141 3.07 -9.64 -15.46
N ILE A 142 3.55 -10.61 -16.24
CA ILE A 142 4.50 -11.63 -15.80
C ILE A 142 5.86 -11.32 -16.42
N TRP A 143 6.88 -11.30 -15.58
CA TRP A 143 8.25 -11.01 -15.99
C TRP A 143 9.14 -12.22 -15.73
N ARG A 144 9.94 -12.53 -16.73
CA ARG A 144 11.03 -13.51 -16.64
C ARG A 144 12.32 -12.81 -16.26
N VAL A 145 13.05 -13.37 -15.32
CA VAL A 145 14.42 -12.94 -15.00
C VAL A 145 15.41 -13.72 -15.86
N GLU A 146 16.11 -13.03 -16.75
CA GLU A 146 17.15 -13.62 -17.63
C GLU A 146 18.45 -12.82 -17.50
N SER A 147 19.52 -13.45 -16.98
CA SER A 147 20.85 -12.83 -16.93
C SER A 147 20.82 -11.40 -16.37
N LYS A 148 20.18 -11.21 -15.20
CA LYS A 148 19.99 -9.90 -14.55
C LYS A 148 19.13 -8.90 -15.37
N ARG A 149 18.27 -9.38 -16.27
CA ARG A 149 17.32 -8.57 -17.02
C ARG A 149 15.91 -9.07 -16.81
N LEU A 150 14.97 -8.14 -16.68
CA LEU A 150 13.55 -8.43 -16.65
C LEU A 150 12.97 -8.33 -18.07
N ARG A 151 12.33 -9.40 -18.53
CA ARG A 151 11.61 -9.42 -19.81
C ARG A 151 10.16 -9.75 -19.58
N SER A 152 9.26 -8.94 -20.15
CA SER A 152 7.82 -9.23 -20.13
C SER A 152 7.55 -10.53 -20.88
N LEU A 153 6.99 -11.51 -20.18
CA LEU A 153 6.58 -12.80 -20.74
C LEU A 153 5.13 -12.74 -21.21
N ASP A 154 4.27 -12.17 -20.36
CA ASP A 154 2.85 -11.97 -20.64
C ASP A 154 2.42 -10.63 -20.08
N LYS A 155 1.47 -9.96 -20.75
CA LYS A 155 0.92 -8.69 -20.31
C LYS A 155 -0.53 -8.53 -20.73
N VAL A 156 -1.29 -7.82 -19.93
CA VAL A 156 -2.67 -7.45 -20.19
C VAL A 156 -2.73 -5.96 -20.49
N ASN A 157 -2.91 -5.62 -21.75
CA ASN A 157 -2.94 -4.23 -22.24
C ASN A 157 -4.33 -3.60 -22.13
N HIS A 158 -4.37 -2.26 -22.15
CA HIS A 158 -5.60 -1.46 -22.22
C HIS A 158 -6.44 -1.73 -23.48
N ASP A 159 -5.82 -2.13 -24.59
CA ASP A 159 -6.48 -2.26 -25.91
C ASP A 159 -7.52 -3.38 -25.99
N ARG A 160 -7.66 -4.20 -24.94
CA ARG A 160 -8.63 -5.29 -24.90
C ARG A 160 -9.99 -4.92 -24.27
N VAL A 161 -10.21 -3.65 -23.94
CA VAL A 161 -11.53 -3.13 -23.57
C VAL A 161 -12.33 -2.88 -24.85
N THR A 162 -12.65 -3.94 -25.59
CA THR A 162 -13.51 -3.84 -26.76
C THR A 162 -14.92 -4.23 -26.37
N HIS A 163 -15.84 -3.26 -26.52
CA HIS A 163 -17.30 -3.51 -26.58
C HIS A 163 -17.87 -4.30 -25.37
N GLY A 164 -17.72 -3.75 -24.17
CA GLY A 164 -18.40 -4.26 -22.97
C GLY A 164 -17.80 -5.54 -22.34
N ASN A 165 -16.68 -6.05 -22.83
CA ASN A 165 -15.96 -7.15 -22.22
C ASN A 165 -14.83 -6.64 -21.33
N ILE A 166 -15.06 -6.60 -20.02
CA ILE A 166 -14.01 -6.33 -19.03
C ILE A 166 -13.14 -7.59 -18.94
N ASP A 167 -11.83 -7.45 -19.20
CA ASP A 167 -10.89 -8.56 -19.04
C ASP A 167 -10.76 -8.90 -17.54
N THR A 168 -11.00 -10.16 -17.17
CA THR A 168 -10.91 -10.65 -15.80
C THR A 168 -9.54 -10.44 -15.17
N ARG A 169 -8.50 -10.24 -16.00
CA ARG A 169 -7.12 -9.99 -15.58
C ARG A 169 -6.81 -8.53 -15.22
N PHE A 170 -7.79 -7.64 -15.25
CA PHE A 170 -7.70 -6.28 -14.69
C PHE A 170 -7.96 -6.30 -13.19
N PHE A 171 -7.17 -7.06 -12.46
CA PHE A 171 -7.44 -7.43 -11.07
C PHE A 171 -7.72 -6.23 -10.16
N GLY A 172 -6.81 -5.28 -10.08
CA GLY A 172 -6.95 -4.11 -9.22
C GLY A 172 -8.09 -3.20 -9.63
N ARG A 173 -8.23 -2.93 -10.94
CA ARG A 173 -9.33 -2.10 -11.45
C ARG A 173 -10.68 -2.73 -11.16
N ASN A 174 -10.82 -4.03 -11.43
CA ASN A 174 -12.07 -4.75 -11.18
C ASN A 174 -12.42 -4.77 -9.69
N TYR A 175 -11.43 -4.99 -8.82
CA TYR A 175 -11.61 -4.95 -7.38
C TYR A 175 -12.09 -3.56 -6.90
N ASN A 176 -11.44 -2.49 -7.33
CA ASN A 176 -11.80 -1.12 -6.94
C ASN A 176 -13.20 -0.74 -7.42
N ILE A 177 -13.54 -1.04 -8.68
CA ILE A 177 -14.86 -0.73 -9.23
C ILE A 177 -15.94 -1.53 -8.50
N SER A 178 -15.77 -2.83 -8.30
CA SER A 178 -16.72 -3.67 -7.58
C SER A 178 -16.92 -3.23 -6.13
N SER A 179 -15.84 -2.82 -5.45
CA SER A 179 -15.89 -2.28 -4.09
C SER A 179 -16.68 -0.99 -4.02
N GLY A 180 -16.45 -0.06 -4.95
CA GLY A 180 -17.20 1.20 -5.02
C GLY A 180 -18.69 1.01 -5.33
N LEU A 181 -19.05 -0.02 -6.09
CA LEU A 181 -20.43 -0.34 -6.44
C LEU A 181 -21.20 -1.05 -5.34
N GLY A 182 -20.57 -2.02 -4.69
CA GLY A 182 -21.25 -2.96 -3.80
C GLY A 182 -21.13 -2.67 -2.30
N CYS A 183 -20.20 -1.81 -1.89
CA CYS A 183 -19.87 -1.59 -0.47
C CYS A 183 -19.90 -0.10 -0.07
N GLN A 184 -20.87 0.66 -0.58
CA GLN A 184 -20.91 2.11 -0.43
C GLN A 184 -21.09 2.60 1.00
N ASN A 185 -21.93 1.95 1.82
CA ASN A 185 -22.12 2.36 3.21
C ASN A 185 -20.90 2.07 4.06
N MET A 186 -20.23 0.94 3.78
CA MET A 186 -19.01 0.51 4.47
C MET A 186 -17.81 1.40 4.13
N VAL A 187 -17.65 1.70 2.86
CA VAL A 187 -16.56 2.53 2.38
C VAL A 187 -16.77 3.97 2.78
N GLY A 188 -18.02 4.38 2.97
CA GLY A 188 -18.42 5.77 3.14
C GLY A 188 -18.21 6.56 1.86
N VAL A 189 -18.71 7.77 1.86
CA VAL A 189 -18.41 8.77 0.83
C VAL A 189 -16.97 9.23 1.06
N THR A 190 -15.99 8.42 0.64
CA THR A 190 -14.59 8.82 0.72
C THR A 190 -14.18 9.37 -0.64
N HIS A 191 -13.63 10.57 -0.63
CA HIS A 191 -13.04 11.20 -1.81
C HIS A 191 -11.83 10.43 -2.36
N ASN A 192 -11.43 9.33 -1.73
CA ASN A 192 -10.22 8.58 -2.07
C ASN A 192 -10.50 7.10 -2.28
N SER A 193 -10.56 6.68 -3.54
CA SER A 193 -10.74 5.28 -3.94
C SER A 193 -9.62 4.34 -3.45
N LEU A 194 -8.44 4.87 -3.15
CA LEU A 194 -7.29 4.07 -2.70
C LEU A 194 -7.46 3.49 -1.30
N ASP A 195 -8.28 4.14 -0.44
CA ASP A 195 -8.61 3.62 0.89
C ASP A 195 -9.65 2.49 0.86
N MET A 196 -10.39 2.31 -0.24
CA MET A 196 -11.51 1.36 -0.34
C MET A 196 -11.06 -0.10 -0.27
N ALA A 197 -10.04 -0.47 -1.03
CA ALA A 197 -9.61 -1.85 -1.15
C ALA A 197 -9.26 -2.48 0.21
N GLY A 198 -8.56 -1.76 1.07
CA GLY A 198 -8.23 -2.23 2.42
C GLY A 198 -9.44 -2.36 3.35
N LYS A 199 -10.48 -1.53 3.18
CA LYS A 199 -11.73 -1.61 3.94
C LYS A 199 -12.54 -2.84 3.52
N VAL A 200 -12.71 -3.04 2.21
CA VAL A 200 -13.44 -4.18 1.65
C VAL A 200 -12.76 -5.50 2.01
N MET A 201 -11.43 -5.58 1.87
CA MET A 201 -10.67 -6.76 2.30
C MET A 201 -10.85 -7.05 3.80
N GLY A 202 -10.86 -6.03 4.67
CA GLY A 202 -11.11 -6.21 6.11
C GLY A 202 -12.55 -6.67 6.42
N ALA A 203 -13.53 -6.17 5.67
CA ALA A 203 -14.93 -6.52 5.84
C ALA A 203 -15.30 -7.90 5.28
N SER A 204 -14.56 -8.39 4.28
CA SER A 204 -14.83 -9.69 3.66
C SER A 204 -14.81 -10.87 4.64
N ALA A 205 -14.10 -10.75 5.76
CA ALA A 205 -14.06 -11.76 6.82
C ALA A 205 -15.36 -11.87 7.64
N TYR A 206 -16.23 -10.86 7.57
CA TYR A 206 -17.54 -10.87 8.25
C TYR A 206 -18.66 -11.43 7.38
N GLY A 207 -18.43 -11.63 6.08
CA GLY A 207 -19.44 -12.02 5.11
C GLY A 207 -19.32 -13.46 4.62
N ASP A 208 -20.41 -13.95 4.03
CA ASP A 208 -20.45 -15.23 3.31
C ASP A 208 -20.44 -14.97 1.80
N HIS A 209 -19.34 -15.34 1.14
CA HIS A 209 -19.21 -15.19 -0.32
C HIS A 209 -20.24 -15.97 -1.12
N MET A 210 -20.87 -17.03 -0.55
CA MET A 210 -21.94 -17.78 -1.21
C MET A 210 -23.25 -17.00 -1.24
N SER A 211 -23.49 -16.12 -0.26
CA SER A 211 -24.67 -15.25 -0.19
C SER A 211 -24.60 -14.05 -1.13
N TYR A 212 -23.41 -13.72 -1.61
CA TYR A 212 -23.12 -12.63 -2.54
C TYR A 212 -24.07 -12.54 -3.74
N PHE A 213 -24.33 -13.67 -4.40
CA PHE A 213 -25.23 -13.72 -5.56
C PHE A 213 -26.69 -13.42 -5.20
N GLY A 214 -27.14 -13.75 -3.99
CA GLY A 214 -28.50 -13.48 -3.51
C GLY A 214 -28.76 -11.98 -3.30
N HIS A 215 -27.79 -11.26 -2.76
CA HIS A 215 -27.92 -9.83 -2.47
C HIS A 215 -27.83 -8.98 -3.75
N CYS A 216 -26.97 -9.37 -4.67
CA CYS A 216 -26.83 -8.67 -5.96
C CYS A 216 -28.06 -8.79 -6.85
N GLY A 217 -28.88 -9.80 -6.66
CA GLY A 217 -30.16 -9.96 -7.36
C GLY A 217 -31.27 -9.03 -6.88
N LYS A 218 -31.27 -8.60 -5.62
CA LYS A 218 -32.38 -7.82 -5.02
C LYS A 218 -32.51 -6.40 -5.58
N GLY A 219 -31.42 -5.76 -6.01
CA GLY A 219 -31.45 -4.39 -6.52
C GLY A 219 -31.53 -4.27 -8.03
N LEU A 220 -31.47 -5.38 -8.76
CA LEU A 220 -31.27 -5.40 -10.21
C LEU A 220 -32.38 -6.07 -11.01
N LEU A 221 -33.27 -6.80 -10.34
CA LEU A 221 -34.33 -7.58 -10.99
C LEU A 221 -35.64 -6.80 -11.12
N ASN A 222 -35.59 -5.53 -11.48
CA ASN A 222 -36.76 -4.88 -11.99
C ASN A 222 -36.65 -4.75 -13.51
N GLU A 223 -37.35 -5.65 -14.19
CA GLU A 223 -38.05 -5.50 -15.44
C GLU A 223 -37.39 -5.86 -16.77
N ASP A 224 -36.15 -6.35 -16.87
CA ASP A 224 -35.66 -6.80 -18.19
C ASP A 224 -35.01 -8.20 -18.12
N GLU A 225 -35.82 -9.23 -18.29
CA GLU A 225 -35.38 -10.64 -18.41
C GLU A 225 -34.42 -10.89 -19.58
N GLU A 226 -34.39 -10.05 -20.59
CA GLU A 226 -33.53 -10.20 -21.77
C GLU A 226 -32.03 -9.97 -21.51
N ILE A 227 -31.64 -9.33 -20.40
CA ILE A 227 -30.22 -9.06 -20.09
C ILE A 227 -29.54 -10.26 -19.44
N THR A 228 -30.29 -11.20 -18.90
CA THR A 228 -29.77 -12.36 -18.15
C THR A 228 -29.07 -13.40 -19.01
N GLU A 229 -29.43 -13.55 -20.28
CA GLU A 229 -28.83 -14.57 -21.16
C GLU A 229 -27.45 -14.22 -21.75
N ALA A 230 -27.06 -12.96 -21.73
CA ALA A 230 -25.80 -12.49 -22.32
C ALA A 230 -24.61 -12.44 -21.35
N ILE A 231 -24.75 -12.89 -20.10
CA ILE A 231 -23.78 -12.71 -19.03
C ILE A 231 -22.86 -13.92 -18.92
N ASN A 232 -21.57 -13.69 -19.07
CA ASN A 232 -20.52 -14.69 -18.87
C ASN A 232 -20.53 -15.19 -17.41
N PRO A 233 -20.67 -16.50 -17.14
CA PRO A 233 -20.76 -17.06 -15.79
C PRO A 233 -19.60 -16.71 -14.86
N SER A 234 -18.41 -16.36 -15.39
CA SER A 234 -17.24 -15.99 -14.60
C SER A 234 -17.26 -14.57 -14.02
N PHE A 235 -18.27 -13.75 -14.39
CA PHE A 235 -18.39 -12.37 -13.91
C PHE A 235 -19.87 -11.92 -13.80
N PRO A 236 -20.77 -12.68 -13.15
CA PRO A 236 -22.19 -12.46 -13.37
C PRO A 236 -22.66 -11.09 -12.86
N TRP A 237 -22.31 -10.73 -11.63
CA TRP A 237 -22.87 -9.55 -10.98
C TRP A 237 -22.20 -8.24 -11.39
N PHE A 238 -20.89 -8.15 -11.34
CA PHE A 238 -20.17 -6.93 -11.63
C PHE A 238 -20.43 -6.45 -13.07
N ARG A 239 -20.40 -7.38 -14.01
CA ARG A 239 -20.70 -7.07 -15.40
C ARG A 239 -22.14 -6.63 -15.60
N GLN A 240 -23.08 -7.25 -14.89
CA GLN A 240 -24.50 -6.90 -14.92
C GLN A 240 -24.73 -5.50 -14.35
N GLN A 241 -24.09 -5.14 -13.23
CA GLN A 241 -24.17 -3.78 -12.65
C GLN A 241 -23.51 -2.75 -13.55
N TYR A 242 -22.31 -3.03 -14.04
CA TYR A 242 -21.59 -2.13 -14.92
C TYR A 242 -22.37 -1.87 -16.22
N MET A 243 -22.89 -2.92 -16.87
CA MET A 243 -23.68 -2.78 -18.09
C MET A 243 -25.03 -2.11 -17.84
N LYS A 244 -25.72 -2.38 -16.71
CA LYS A 244 -26.92 -1.64 -16.34
C LYS A 244 -26.63 -0.20 -16.00
N THR A 245 -25.55 0.06 -15.28
CA THR A 245 -25.08 1.41 -14.99
C THR A 245 -24.78 2.14 -16.29
N GLU A 246 -24.05 1.54 -17.21
CA GLU A 246 -23.75 2.13 -18.52
C GLU A 246 -25.03 2.35 -19.37
N GLN A 247 -26.00 1.43 -19.33
CA GLN A 247 -27.30 1.60 -20.01
C GLN A 247 -28.21 2.62 -19.32
N CYS A 248 -28.27 2.65 -17.99
CA CYS A 248 -28.96 3.70 -17.24
C CYS A 248 -28.32 5.06 -17.47
N LEU A 249 -27.00 5.09 -17.51
CA LEU A 249 -26.19 6.24 -17.84
C LEU A 249 -26.51 6.79 -19.23
N VAL A 250 -26.72 5.94 -20.19
CA VAL A 250 -27.12 6.32 -21.56
C VAL A 250 -28.60 6.78 -21.65
N ARG A 251 -29.49 6.25 -20.79
CA ARG A 251 -30.94 6.60 -20.83
C ARG A 251 -31.29 7.94 -20.17
N ASP A 252 -30.68 8.31 -19.03
CA ASP A 252 -31.19 9.34 -18.13
C ASP A 252 -30.32 10.59 -17.96
N ASN A 253 -29.86 11.24 -18.98
CA ASN A 253 -28.99 12.42 -18.98
C ASN A 253 -27.48 12.15 -18.94
N ILE A 254 -27.03 10.95 -18.91
CA ILE A 254 -25.62 10.59 -18.89
C ILE A 254 -25.02 10.50 -20.31
N VAL A 255 -25.78 10.82 -21.32
CA VAL A 255 -25.23 11.20 -22.63
C VAL A 255 -24.11 12.25 -22.49
N ARG A 256 -24.17 13.09 -21.47
CA ARG A 256 -23.09 14.00 -21.10
C ARG A 256 -21.80 13.24 -20.70
N TYR A 257 -21.89 12.20 -19.88
CA TYR A 257 -20.76 11.45 -19.35
C TYR A 257 -20.32 10.29 -20.26
N GLY A 258 -21.23 9.67 -20.97
CA GLY A 258 -20.90 8.67 -22.00
C GLY A 258 -20.04 9.25 -23.14
N ARG A 259 -20.19 10.52 -23.49
CA ARG A 259 -19.31 11.23 -24.42
C ARG A 259 -17.92 11.48 -23.81
N THR A 260 -17.86 11.76 -22.53
CA THR A 260 -16.60 11.98 -21.78
C THR A 260 -15.78 10.70 -21.72
N PHE A 261 -16.42 9.55 -21.55
CA PHE A 261 -15.75 8.25 -21.55
C PHE A 261 -15.13 7.87 -22.92
N SER A 262 -15.77 8.26 -23.99
CA SER A 262 -15.30 7.93 -25.34
C SER A 262 -14.27 8.91 -25.89
N SER A 263 -14.20 10.14 -25.37
CA SER A 263 -13.30 11.19 -25.87
C SER A 263 -12.03 11.42 -25.04
N GLY A 264 -11.98 10.93 -23.81
CA GLY A 264 -10.83 11.06 -22.89
C GLY A 264 -10.47 12.50 -22.49
N LYS A 265 -10.75 13.48 -23.36
CA LYS A 265 -10.35 14.87 -23.14
C LYS A 265 -11.30 15.68 -22.24
N GLU A 266 -12.59 15.47 -22.36
CA GLU A 266 -13.59 16.22 -21.57
C GLU A 266 -13.61 15.78 -20.11
N TRP A 267 -13.33 14.50 -19.84
CA TRP A 267 -13.28 13.94 -18.50
C TRP A 267 -12.21 14.58 -17.61
N TRP A 268 -11.06 14.91 -18.15
CA TRP A 268 -9.98 15.56 -17.41
C TRP A 268 -10.23 17.05 -17.14
N VAL A 269 -10.98 17.71 -18.00
CA VAL A 269 -11.29 19.14 -17.85
C VAL A 269 -12.31 19.35 -16.73
N ASP A 270 -13.32 18.48 -16.62
CA ASP A 270 -14.36 18.59 -15.59
C ASP A 270 -13.87 18.16 -14.19
N ASN A 271 -12.82 17.33 -14.09
CA ASN A 271 -12.21 16.97 -12.82
C ASN A 271 -11.15 17.97 -12.30
N GLN A 272 -10.91 19.05 -13.02
CA GLN A 272 -10.06 20.16 -12.56
C GLN A 272 -10.82 21.25 -11.79
N SER A 273 -12.10 21.07 -11.53
CA SER A 273 -12.84 21.98 -10.66
C SER A 273 -12.36 21.86 -9.22
N ASP A 274 -12.07 23.00 -8.60
CA ASP A 274 -11.55 23.12 -7.24
C ASP A 274 -12.57 22.75 -6.13
N SER A 275 -13.69 22.10 -6.47
CA SER A 275 -14.71 21.73 -5.48
C SER A 275 -14.55 20.28 -5.05
N PRO A 276 -14.44 20.02 -3.73
CA PRO A 276 -14.36 18.66 -3.18
C PRO A 276 -15.56 17.77 -3.52
N GLU A 277 -16.69 18.38 -3.89
CA GLU A 277 -17.96 17.70 -4.18
C GLU A 277 -17.97 17.04 -5.57
N GLU A 278 -17.12 17.48 -6.50
CA GLU A 278 -17.09 16.99 -7.88
C GLU A 278 -16.12 15.81 -8.09
N HIS A 279 -15.30 15.48 -7.10
CA HIS A 279 -14.33 14.37 -7.17
C HIS A 279 -14.93 12.98 -6.96
N ASN A 280 -16.23 12.88 -6.74
CA ASN A 280 -16.94 11.62 -6.50
C ASN A 280 -17.47 11.00 -7.78
N TYR A 281 -16.58 10.67 -8.69
CA TYR A 281 -16.90 10.04 -9.96
C TYR A 281 -17.80 8.79 -9.79
N PHE A 282 -17.56 7.98 -8.76
CA PHE A 282 -18.37 6.80 -8.47
C PHE A 282 -19.71 7.11 -7.79
N GLN A 283 -19.82 8.20 -7.04
CA GLN A 283 -21.08 8.59 -6.39
C GLN A 283 -22.14 9.10 -7.36
N MET A 284 -21.73 9.69 -8.48
CA MET A 284 -22.70 10.23 -9.45
C MET A 284 -23.43 9.14 -10.25
N PHE A 285 -22.91 7.91 -10.28
CA PHE A 285 -23.35 6.89 -11.22
C PHE A 285 -24.20 5.79 -10.63
N ILE A 286 -24.31 5.70 -9.30
CA ILE A 286 -24.96 4.55 -8.68
C ILE A 286 -25.90 5.07 -7.61
N SER A 287 -27.20 4.84 -7.85
CA SER A 287 -28.14 4.77 -6.74
C SER A 287 -27.61 3.70 -5.79
N PRO A 288 -27.22 4.02 -4.56
CA PRO A 288 -26.63 3.03 -3.67
C PRO A 288 -27.62 1.87 -3.54
N LEU A 289 -27.13 0.66 -3.70
CA LEU A 289 -27.87 -0.51 -3.27
C LEU A 289 -28.14 -0.27 -1.78
N GLN A 290 -29.38 -0.22 -1.37
CA GLN A 290 -29.74 -0.10 0.05
C GLN A 290 -29.49 -1.45 0.74
N LEU A 291 -28.21 -1.77 0.91
CA LEU A 291 -27.76 -2.97 1.59
C LEU A 291 -27.57 -2.70 3.09
N THR A 292 -27.86 -3.67 3.91
CA THR A 292 -27.48 -3.67 5.32
C THR A 292 -25.96 -3.88 5.44
N TRP A 293 -25.40 -3.67 6.62
CA TRP A 293 -23.99 -3.95 6.90
C TRP A 293 -23.63 -5.42 6.60
N GLU A 294 -24.47 -6.36 7.00
CA GLU A 294 -24.28 -7.79 6.77
C GLU A 294 -24.28 -8.12 5.27
N GLU A 295 -25.23 -7.56 4.52
CA GLU A 295 -25.31 -7.73 3.06
C GLU A 295 -24.09 -7.12 2.35
N GLU A 296 -23.58 -5.97 2.81
CA GLU A 296 -22.32 -5.39 2.29
C GLU A 296 -21.09 -6.27 2.62
N CYS A 297 -21.06 -6.92 3.80
CA CYS A 297 -20.01 -7.86 4.13
C CYS A 297 -20.02 -9.09 3.21
N ASP A 298 -21.21 -9.63 2.87
CA ASP A 298 -21.34 -10.72 1.91
C ASP A 298 -20.87 -10.31 0.52
N VAL A 299 -21.21 -9.09 0.08
CA VAL A 299 -20.70 -8.53 -1.18
C VAL A 299 -19.17 -8.37 -1.13
N ALA A 300 -18.63 -7.88 -0.04
CA ALA A 300 -17.18 -7.76 0.15
C ALA A 300 -16.47 -9.13 0.09
N ALA A 301 -17.07 -10.14 0.72
CA ALA A 301 -16.56 -11.52 0.68
C ALA A 301 -16.58 -12.09 -0.74
N GLY A 302 -17.66 -11.85 -1.50
CA GLY A 302 -17.78 -12.25 -2.89
C GLY A 302 -16.75 -11.57 -3.81
N ILE A 303 -16.55 -10.26 -3.66
CA ILE A 303 -15.54 -9.49 -4.42
C ILE A 303 -14.14 -10.02 -4.13
N GLN A 304 -13.82 -10.23 -2.85
CA GLN A 304 -12.53 -10.75 -2.42
C GLN A 304 -12.27 -12.14 -2.99
N ARG A 305 -13.22 -13.05 -2.83
CA ARG A 305 -13.13 -14.43 -3.34
C ARG A 305 -12.94 -14.47 -4.85
N GLN A 306 -13.69 -13.66 -5.59
CA GLN A 306 -13.58 -13.60 -7.04
C GLN A 306 -12.21 -13.05 -7.49
N HIS A 307 -11.69 -12.04 -6.80
CA HIS A 307 -10.34 -11.51 -7.07
C HIS A 307 -9.28 -12.61 -6.87
N GLU A 308 -9.33 -13.32 -5.76
CA GLU A 308 -8.42 -14.41 -5.45
C GLU A 308 -8.46 -15.52 -6.51
N ASP A 309 -9.66 -16.01 -6.84
CA ASP A 309 -9.84 -17.10 -7.80
C ASP A 309 -9.34 -16.72 -9.19
N ASN A 310 -9.61 -15.49 -9.64
CA ASN A 310 -9.12 -14.99 -10.92
C ASN A 310 -7.59 -14.89 -10.97
N VAL A 311 -6.95 -14.45 -9.88
CA VAL A 311 -5.48 -14.39 -9.79
C VAL A 311 -4.87 -15.79 -9.82
N LEU A 312 -5.42 -16.74 -9.05
CA LEU A 312 -4.93 -18.11 -9.02
C LEU A 312 -5.11 -18.80 -10.39
N GLU A 313 -6.26 -18.61 -11.04
CA GLU A 313 -6.50 -19.13 -12.40
C GLU A 313 -5.49 -18.57 -13.41
N TYR A 314 -5.22 -17.26 -13.37
CA TYR A 314 -4.23 -16.64 -14.25
C TYR A 314 -2.83 -17.20 -14.05
N LEU A 315 -2.37 -17.34 -12.80
CA LEU A 315 -1.05 -17.89 -12.49
C LEU A 315 -0.91 -19.36 -12.91
N GLN A 316 -2.00 -20.11 -12.99
CA GLN A 316 -2.05 -21.51 -13.43
C GLN A 316 -2.22 -21.68 -14.95
N THR A 317 -2.34 -20.57 -15.73
CA THR A 317 -2.35 -20.70 -17.19
C THR A 317 -1.05 -21.36 -17.67
N PRO A 318 -1.08 -22.28 -18.66
CA PRO A 318 0.07 -23.12 -18.99
C PRO A 318 1.37 -22.35 -19.18
N ARG A 319 1.33 -21.26 -19.92
CA ARG A 319 2.50 -20.43 -20.21
C ARG A 319 3.12 -19.78 -18.95
N VAL A 320 2.27 -19.28 -18.05
CA VAL A 320 2.71 -18.63 -16.81
C VAL A 320 3.22 -19.68 -15.83
N TRP A 321 2.47 -20.76 -15.67
CA TRP A 321 2.81 -21.83 -14.72
C TRP A 321 4.14 -22.53 -15.09
N GLU A 322 4.36 -22.85 -16.38
CA GLU A 322 5.63 -23.41 -16.83
C GLU A 322 6.82 -22.52 -16.49
N GLU A 323 6.65 -21.21 -16.59
CA GLU A 323 7.72 -20.26 -16.25
C GLU A 323 7.99 -20.24 -14.75
N ILE A 324 6.94 -20.20 -13.92
CA ILE A 324 7.06 -20.24 -12.44
C ILE A 324 7.78 -21.53 -12.01
N VAL A 325 7.38 -22.68 -12.55
CA VAL A 325 8.01 -23.97 -12.22
C VAL A 325 9.47 -24.02 -12.69
N ARG A 326 9.77 -23.52 -13.90
CA ARG A 326 11.13 -23.43 -14.43
C ARG A 326 12.06 -22.62 -13.53
N ASN A 327 11.54 -21.57 -12.89
CA ASN A 327 12.27 -20.69 -11.99
C ASN A 327 12.26 -21.16 -10.52
N GLY A 328 11.98 -22.44 -10.28
CA GLY A 328 12.05 -23.05 -8.95
C GLY A 328 10.88 -22.72 -8.05
N LYS A 329 9.72 -22.40 -8.61
CA LYS A 329 8.49 -22.01 -7.89
C LYS A 329 8.67 -20.76 -7.01
N ARG A 330 9.51 -19.83 -7.41
CA ARG A 330 9.77 -18.55 -6.75
C ARG A 330 9.02 -17.43 -7.43
N LEU A 331 8.14 -16.77 -6.69
CA LEU A 331 7.29 -15.69 -7.19
C LEU A 331 7.50 -14.41 -6.38
N VAL A 332 7.91 -13.34 -7.05
CA VAL A 332 7.95 -11.99 -6.50
C VAL A 332 6.69 -11.26 -6.93
N ILE A 333 5.97 -10.64 -6.00
CA ILE A 333 4.72 -9.92 -6.27
C ILE A 333 4.92 -8.43 -6.02
N SER A 334 4.40 -7.57 -6.91
CA SER A 334 4.39 -6.11 -6.76
C SER A 334 3.20 -5.48 -7.50
N GLY A 335 3.06 -4.15 -7.35
CA GLY A 335 1.88 -3.38 -7.75
C GLY A 335 0.89 -3.29 -6.59
N GLY A 336 0.00 -2.31 -6.59
CA GLY A 336 -0.92 -2.02 -5.49
C GLY A 336 -1.76 -3.22 -5.02
N CYS A 337 -2.08 -4.15 -5.92
CA CYS A 337 -2.76 -5.42 -5.56
C CYS A 337 -1.91 -6.34 -4.69
N GLY A 338 -0.58 -6.17 -4.64
CA GLY A 338 0.31 -6.88 -3.72
C GLY A 338 0.04 -6.59 -2.24
N LEU A 339 -0.74 -5.54 -1.93
CA LEU A 339 -1.26 -5.28 -0.58
C LEU A 339 -2.41 -6.20 -0.17
N ASN A 340 -2.95 -7.01 -1.09
CA ASN A 340 -4.00 -7.98 -0.77
C ASN A 340 -3.39 -9.23 -0.14
N ILE A 341 -3.30 -9.19 1.19
CA ILE A 341 -2.67 -10.25 2.00
C ILE A 341 -3.36 -11.60 1.88
N LEU A 342 -4.69 -11.61 1.64
CA LEU A 342 -5.47 -12.85 1.48
C LEU A 342 -5.10 -13.55 0.17
N THR A 343 -5.01 -12.79 -0.92
CA THR A 343 -4.57 -13.31 -2.23
C THR A 343 -3.13 -13.82 -2.15
N ASN A 344 -2.21 -13.08 -1.53
CA ASN A 344 -0.81 -13.48 -1.39
C ASN A 344 -0.68 -14.81 -0.64
N THR A 345 -1.43 -14.97 0.45
CA THR A 345 -1.45 -16.20 1.24
C THR A 345 -1.98 -17.38 0.44
N ARG A 346 -3.11 -17.21 -0.28
CA ARG A 346 -3.66 -18.28 -1.13
C ARG A 346 -2.70 -18.68 -2.25
N ILE A 347 -2.02 -17.72 -2.89
CA ILE A 347 -0.98 -18.02 -3.90
C ILE A 347 0.11 -18.91 -3.29
N GLN A 348 0.59 -18.58 -2.10
CA GLN A 348 1.61 -19.37 -1.40
C GLN A 348 1.11 -20.76 -1.05
N ASP A 349 -0.04 -20.84 -0.40
CA ASP A 349 -0.53 -22.08 0.20
C ASP A 349 -1.12 -23.04 -0.83
N GLU A 350 -1.99 -22.55 -1.74
CA GLU A 350 -2.69 -23.42 -2.70
C GLU A 350 -1.80 -23.81 -3.89
N LEU A 351 -0.89 -22.92 -4.34
CA LEU A 351 0.00 -23.20 -5.46
C LEU A 351 1.35 -23.79 -5.02
N GLY A 352 1.63 -23.80 -3.73
CA GLY A 352 2.89 -24.30 -3.17
C GLY A 352 4.11 -23.53 -3.69
N LEU A 353 4.02 -22.19 -3.68
CA LEU A 353 5.05 -21.29 -4.16
C LEU A 353 5.84 -20.66 -2.99
N GLU A 354 7.12 -20.41 -3.21
CA GLU A 354 7.89 -19.47 -2.40
C GLU A 354 7.52 -18.06 -2.86
N VAL A 355 6.86 -17.26 -2.01
CA VAL A 355 6.36 -15.93 -2.37
C VAL A 355 7.10 -14.85 -1.60
N PHE A 356 7.53 -13.80 -2.30
CA PHE A 356 8.09 -12.58 -1.72
C PHE A 356 7.29 -11.37 -2.16
N VAL A 357 6.94 -10.51 -1.20
CA VAL A 357 6.22 -9.25 -1.43
C VAL A 357 6.96 -8.15 -0.66
N PRO A 358 7.56 -7.16 -1.33
CA PRO A 358 8.32 -6.11 -0.65
C PRO A 358 7.40 -5.13 0.13
N PRO A 359 7.95 -4.26 0.98
CA PRO A 359 7.17 -3.31 1.78
C PRO A 359 6.52 -2.19 0.94
N ASP A 360 7.12 -1.82 -0.17
CA ASP A 360 6.80 -0.67 -1.03
C ASP A 360 6.09 -1.06 -2.34
N VAL A 361 5.17 -2.01 -2.27
CA VAL A 361 4.48 -2.54 -3.48
C VAL A 361 3.60 -1.53 -4.20
N GLN A 362 3.20 -0.44 -3.54
CA GLN A 362 2.43 0.65 -4.13
C GLN A 362 3.32 1.63 -4.92
N ASP A 363 2.72 2.64 -5.53
CA ASP A 363 3.40 3.56 -6.44
C ASP A 363 4.50 4.40 -5.79
N SER A 364 4.47 4.57 -4.46
CA SER A 364 5.61 5.19 -3.75
C SER A 364 6.93 4.43 -3.91
N GLY A 365 6.90 3.15 -4.29
CA GLY A 365 8.08 2.34 -4.62
C GLY A 365 8.61 2.51 -6.06
N LEU A 366 7.86 3.16 -6.95
CA LEU A 366 8.23 3.28 -8.37
C LEU A 366 9.58 3.95 -8.62
N PRO A 367 9.94 5.08 -7.94
CA PRO A 367 11.24 5.70 -8.15
C PRO A 367 12.42 4.80 -7.83
N PHE A 368 12.31 4.00 -6.76
CA PHE A 368 13.33 2.99 -6.45
C PHE A 368 13.48 1.98 -7.60
N GLY A 369 12.35 1.46 -8.11
CA GLY A 369 12.36 0.55 -9.25
C GLY A 369 12.94 1.16 -10.53
N MET A 370 12.70 2.45 -10.79
CA MET A 370 13.29 3.18 -11.92
C MET A 370 14.82 3.26 -11.77
N LEU A 371 15.34 3.57 -10.59
CA LEU A 371 16.77 3.54 -10.31
C LEU A 371 17.37 2.15 -10.48
N CYS A 372 16.74 1.12 -9.93
CA CYS A 372 17.19 -0.27 -10.10
C CYS A 372 17.30 -0.66 -11.57
N LYS A 373 16.30 -0.31 -12.40
CA LYS A 373 16.33 -0.55 -13.83
C LYS A 373 17.47 0.20 -14.51
N TYR A 374 17.65 1.50 -14.19
CA TYR A 374 18.73 2.30 -14.74
C TYR A 374 20.10 1.70 -14.40
N MET A 375 20.30 1.35 -13.13
CA MET A 375 21.54 0.75 -12.64
C MET A 375 21.82 -0.60 -13.34
N ALA A 376 20.81 -1.45 -13.47
CA ALA A 376 20.94 -2.75 -14.14
C ALA A 376 21.32 -2.61 -15.63
N VAL A 377 20.74 -1.64 -16.33
CA VAL A 377 21.07 -1.36 -17.75
C VAL A 377 22.50 -0.86 -17.90
N ASN A 378 23.00 -0.11 -16.93
CA ASN A 378 24.36 0.43 -16.92
C ASN A 378 25.39 -0.50 -16.24
N GLY A 379 25.01 -1.73 -15.93
CA GLY A 379 25.94 -2.75 -15.40
C GLY A 379 26.30 -2.57 -13.92
N MET A 380 25.55 -1.77 -13.18
CA MET A 380 25.66 -1.63 -11.74
C MET A 380 24.88 -2.76 -11.04
N SER A 381 25.27 -3.11 -9.82
CA SER A 381 24.64 -4.21 -9.04
C SER A 381 24.34 -3.85 -7.59
N GLU A 382 24.57 -2.62 -7.20
CA GLU A 382 24.39 -2.11 -5.83
C GLU A 382 22.94 -2.15 -5.34
N PHE A 383 21.99 -2.37 -6.25
CA PHE A 383 20.58 -2.55 -5.93
C PHE A 383 20.21 -4.01 -5.57
N GLU A 384 21.08 -4.98 -5.80
CA GLU A 384 20.75 -6.41 -5.60
C GLU A 384 20.65 -6.76 -4.11
N GLY A 385 19.47 -7.20 -3.65
CA GLY A 385 19.24 -7.61 -2.25
C GLY A 385 19.16 -6.45 -1.26
N VAL A 386 18.87 -5.25 -1.74
CA VAL A 386 18.69 -4.05 -0.91
C VAL A 386 17.36 -4.12 -0.17
N ASP A 387 17.40 -3.80 1.11
CA ASP A 387 16.22 -3.63 1.95
C ASP A 387 15.99 -2.13 2.17
N ILE A 388 14.89 -1.61 1.62
CA ILE A 388 14.55 -0.18 1.74
C ILE A 388 13.44 0.08 2.77
N ARG A 389 13.07 -0.90 3.62
CA ARG A 389 11.97 -0.76 4.59
C ARG A 389 12.07 0.49 5.48
N TYR A 390 13.30 0.89 5.81
CA TYR A 390 13.60 2.06 6.64
C TYR A 390 14.45 3.10 5.88
N ALA A 391 14.28 3.19 4.57
CA ALA A 391 14.98 4.17 3.74
C ALA A 391 14.28 5.53 3.70
N GLY A 392 13.25 5.75 4.50
CA GLY A 392 12.54 7.01 4.60
C GLY A 392 13.28 8.08 5.40
N GLN A 393 12.61 9.19 5.67
CA GLN A 393 13.17 10.33 6.37
C GLN A 393 13.38 10.04 7.87
N PRO A 394 14.41 10.60 8.52
CA PRO A 394 14.46 10.70 9.96
C PRO A 394 13.29 11.55 10.46
N ILE A 395 12.95 11.39 11.75
CA ILE A 395 11.92 12.21 12.36
C ILE A 395 12.36 13.68 12.36
N GLN A 396 11.47 14.58 12.01
CA GLN A 396 11.71 16.02 11.98
C GLN A 396 11.32 16.68 13.31
N ASP A 397 11.64 17.96 13.49
CA ASP A 397 11.32 18.78 14.67
C ASP A 397 11.94 18.22 15.97
N MET A 398 13.15 17.64 15.88
CA MET A 398 13.83 17.01 17.01
C MET A 398 14.17 17.98 18.14
N GLU A 399 14.23 19.28 17.87
CA GLU A 399 14.40 20.34 18.87
C GLU A 399 13.25 20.35 19.90
N LEU A 400 12.10 19.78 19.59
CA LEU A 400 10.99 19.65 20.53
C LEU A 400 11.31 18.74 21.71
N LEU A 401 12.31 17.85 21.61
CA LEU A 401 12.80 17.07 22.75
C LEU A 401 13.42 17.96 23.84
N ASP A 402 14.00 19.12 23.46
CA ASP A 402 14.61 20.06 24.38
C ASP A 402 13.57 21.05 24.96
N VAL A 403 12.45 21.25 24.25
CA VAL A 403 11.37 22.16 24.63
C VAL A 403 10.43 21.53 25.65
N HIS A 404 10.04 20.29 25.41
CA HIS A 404 9.10 19.56 26.27
C HIS A 404 9.84 18.70 27.30
N LYS A 405 9.24 18.57 28.49
CA LYS A 405 9.79 17.71 29.52
C LYS A 405 9.51 16.25 29.20
N SER A 406 10.54 15.44 29.17
CA SER A 406 10.40 13.99 29.04
C SER A 406 10.88 13.28 30.31
N THR A 407 10.33 12.11 30.57
CA THR A 407 10.88 11.16 31.54
C THR A 407 11.77 10.18 30.79
N ILE A 408 13.03 10.06 31.17
CA ILE A 408 13.91 9.01 30.61
C ILE A 408 13.54 7.69 31.28
N ILE A 409 13.16 6.71 30.48
CA ILE A 409 12.76 5.37 30.95
C ILE A 409 13.71 4.28 30.40
N THR A 410 13.73 3.12 31.07
CA THR A 410 14.44 1.94 30.58
C THR A 410 13.52 1.10 29.67
N LEU A 411 14.09 0.11 28.98
CA LEU A 411 13.32 -0.81 28.15
C LEU A 411 12.34 -1.64 28.99
N GLU A 412 12.75 -2.05 30.19
CA GLU A 412 11.91 -2.78 31.15
C GLU A 412 10.72 -1.91 31.60
N GLN A 413 10.97 -0.63 31.90
CA GLN A 413 9.89 0.31 32.25
C GLN A 413 8.92 0.52 31.08
N LEU A 414 9.41 0.59 29.83
CA LEU A 414 8.55 0.63 28.66
C LEU A 414 7.71 -0.65 28.53
N ALA A 415 8.31 -1.81 28.75
CA ALA A 415 7.60 -3.09 28.73
C ALA A 415 6.53 -3.16 29.84
N ASP A 416 6.83 -2.64 31.03
CA ASP A 416 5.87 -2.59 32.16
C ASP A 416 4.70 -1.64 31.83
N LEU A 417 4.95 -0.46 31.24
CA LEU A 417 3.88 0.44 30.78
C LEU A 417 2.93 -0.27 29.80
N LEU A 418 3.47 -1.04 28.84
CA LEU A 418 2.65 -1.80 27.88
C LEU A 418 1.83 -2.90 28.57
N LYS A 419 2.39 -3.58 29.57
CA LYS A 419 1.68 -4.59 30.39
C LYS A 419 0.59 -3.97 31.28
N ASP A 420 0.75 -2.70 31.66
CA ASP A 420 -0.22 -1.92 32.44
C ASP A 420 -1.35 -1.31 31.58
N ASP A 421 -1.61 -1.91 30.41
CA ASP A 421 -2.72 -1.57 29.52
C ASP A 421 -2.57 -0.27 28.71
N ASN A 422 -1.40 0.38 28.73
CA ASN A 422 -1.18 1.62 27.97
C ASN A 422 -1.09 1.39 26.46
N ILE A 423 -1.60 2.36 25.70
CA ILE A 423 -1.46 2.47 24.25
C ILE A 423 -0.44 3.57 23.97
N LEU A 424 0.70 3.21 23.41
CA LEU A 424 1.84 4.12 23.25
C LEU A 424 2.20 4.36 21.79
N GLY A 425 2.54 5.60 21.47
CA GLY A 425 3.22 5.95 20.24
C GLY A 425 4.72 5.64 20.35
N LEU A 426 5.30 4.95 19.37
CA LEU A 426 6.74 4.69 19.28
C LEU A 426 7.32 5.37 18.06
N VAL A 427 8.34 6.21 18.29
CA VAL A 427 9.09 6.94 17.26
C VAL A 427 10.57 6.64 17.42
N GLN A 428 11.21 6.16 16.33
CA GLN A 428 12.65 5.89 16.30
C GLN A 428 13.21 5.95 14.87
N GLY A 429 14.50 6.18 14.73
CA GLY A 429 15.23 6.08 13.45
C GLY A 429 14.56 6.78 12.28
N THR A 430 14.72 6.22 11.09
CA THR A 430 14.10 6.68 9.85
C THR A 430 12.73 6.04 9.61
N SER A 431 11.85 6.73 8.88
CA SER A 431 10.49 6.23 8.62
C SER A 431 10.52 5.00 7.70
N GLU A 432 9.48 4.19 7.83
CA GLU A 432 9.21 3.12 6.89
C GLU A 432 8.90 3.67 5.49
N VAL A 433 9.28 2.92 4.45
CA VAL A 433 8.82 3.15 3.07
C VAL A 433 7.65 2.21 2.79
N GLY A 434 6.57 2.77 2.25
CA GLY A 434 5.33 2.04 2.01
C GLY A 434 4.25 2.26 3.07
N PRO A 435 3.08 1.59 2.92
CA PRO A 435 1.86 1.92 3.68
C PRO A 435 1.79 1.28 5.06
N ARG A 436 2.82 0.54 5.49
CA ARG A 436 2.82 -0.22 6.75
C ARG A 436 3.81 0.36 7.74
N ALA A 437 3.37 0.57 8.98
CA ALA A 437 4.31 0.83 10.07
C ALA A 437 4.96 -0.49 10.51
N LEU A 438 6.27 -0.48 10.59
CA LEU A 438 7.09 -1.67 10.90
C LEU A 438 7.92 -1.50 12.18
N GLY A 439 7.49 -0.57 13.06
CA GLY A 439 8.10 -0.36 14.36
C GLY A 439 8.89 0.95 14.53
N ASN A 440 8.98 1.78 13.49
CA ASN A 440 9.66 3.08 13.58
C ASN A 440 8.67 4.25 13.76
N ARG A 441 7.47 4.14 13.21
CA ARG A 441 6.36 5.11 13.36
C ARG A 441 5.09 4.33 13.70
N SER A 442 5.04 3.77 14.89
CA SER A 442 4.04 2.79 15.31
C SER A 442 3.23 3.25 16.53
N ILE A 443 1.97 2.87 16.58
CA ILE A 443 1.22 2.78 17.84
C ILE A 443 1.28 1.32 18.27
N ILE A 444 1.68 1.09 19.50
CA ILE A 444 1.91 -0.24 20.08
C ILE A 444 1.15 -0.41 21.40
N CYS A 445 0.69 -1.60 21.70
CA CYS A 445 0.13 -1.98 23.01
C CYS A 445 0.12 -3.51 23.20
N ASP A 446 -0.20 -3.98 24.40
CA ASP A 446 -0.50 -5.39 24.68
C ASP A 446 -1.75 -5.81 23.88
N PRO A 447 -1.74 -6.93 23.14
CA PRO A 447 -2.88 -7.36 22.31
C PRO A 447 -4.01 -8.04 23.08
N LYS A 448 -3.91 -8.21 24.40
CA LYS A 448 -4.90 -8.88 25.25
C LYS A 448 -6.21 -8.13 25.32
N GLY A 449 -7.32 -8.87 25.22
CA GLY A 449 -8.67 -8.33 25.38
C GLY A 449 -9.28 -7.73 24.10
N TRP A 450 -10.54 -8.04 23.86
CA TRP A 450 -11.30 -7.52 22.72
C TRP A 450 -11.52 -6.00 22.78
N ASP A 451 -11.66 -5.44 23.98
CA ASP A 451 -11.82 -4.01 24.21
C ASP A 451 -10.58 -3.20 23.80
N LYS A 452 -9.40 -3.80 23.79
CA LYS A 452 -8.17 -3.18 23.32
C LYS A 452 -8.26 -2.75 21.86
N LYS A 453 -8.85 -3.60 21.00
CA LYS A 453 -9.10 -3.26 19.59
C LYS A 453 -9.96 -2.00 19.46
N ASP A 454 -11.01 -1.89 20.27
CA ASP A 454 -11.91 -0.72 20.25
C ASP A 454 -11.21 0.54 20.76
N LYS A 455 -10.44 0.45 21.85
CA LYS A 455 -9.63 1.56 22.37
C LYS A 455 -8.64 2.09 21.31
N VAL A 456 -7.90 1.19 20.65
CA VAL A 456 -6.96 1.62 19.59
C VAL A 456 -7.69 2.19 18.37
N ASN A 457 -8.88 1.67 17.99
CA ASN A 457 -9.68 2.26 16.92
C ASN A 457 -10.21 3.66 17.28
N ILE A 458 -10.50 3.94 18.57
CA ILE A 458 -10.85 5.30 19.05
C ILE A 458 -9.66 6.23 18.86
N VAL A 459 -8.43 5.85 19.29
CA VAL A 459 -7.21 6.65 19.06
C VAL A 459 -7.00 6.92 17.57
N LYS A 460 -7.25 5.91 16.71
CA LYS A 460 -7.10 6.00 15.25
C LYS A 460 -8.25 6.76 14.56
N CYS A 461 -9.35 7.05 15.24
CA CYS A 461 -10.57 7.62 14.66
C CYS A 461 -11.07 6.82 13.45
N ARG A 462 -11.07 5.48 13.51
CA ARG A 462 -11.41 4.61 12.37
C ARG A 462 -12.47 3.55 12.70
N GLU A 463 -12.92 2.86 11.67
CA GLU A 463 -13.98 1.86 11.74
C GLU A 463 -13.57 0.63 12.60
N ASN A 464 -14.43 0.21 13.56
CA ASN A 464 -14.14 -0.83 14.55
C ASN A 464 -13.95 -2.24 13.96
N TYR A 465 -14.48 -2.52 12.76
CA TYR A 465 -14.31 -3.83 12.14
C TYR A 465 -12.88 -4.09 11.61
N ARG A 466 -12.09 -3.03 11.41
CA ARG A 466 -10.74 -3.17 10.84
C ARG A 466 -9.79 -3.82 11.83
N PRO A 467 -9.05 -4.87 11.41
CA PRO A 467 -8.09 -5.57 12.26
C PRO A 467 -6.81 -4.76 12.47
N PHE A 468 -6.09 -5.11 13.53
CA PHE A 468 -4.71 -4.69 13.77
C PHE A 468 -3.73 -5.82 13.50
N ALA A 469 -2.45 -5.49 13.42
CA ALA A 469 -1.39 -6.45 13.15
C ALA A 469 -0.66 -6.82 14.44
N PRO A 470 -0.38 -8.10 14.70
CA PRO A 470 0.59 -8.49 15.71
C PRO A 470 2.01 -8.30 15.17
N MET A 471 2.94 -7.86 16.04
CA MET A 471 4.37 -8.02 15.81
C MET A 471 4.96 -8.97 16.83
N VAL A 472 5.88 -9.82 16.37
CA VAL A 472 6.47 -10.93 17.13
C VAL A 472 7.91 -11.16 16.68
N ARG A 473 8.76 -11.67 17.55
CA ARG A 473 10.11 -12.11 17.12
C ARG A 473 9.96 -13.24 16.09
N GLN A 474 10.79 -13.22 15.05
CA GLN A 474 10.67 -14.19 13.95
C GLN A 474 10.74 -15.64 14.45
N GLU A 475 11.65 -15.94 15.38
CA GLU A 475 11.82 -17.27 15.95
C GLU A 475 10.62 -17.73 16.80
N ASP A 476 9.79 -16.82 17.32
CA ASP A 476 8.63 -17.13 18.15
C ASP A 476 7.32 -17.17 17.34
N ALA A 477 7.34 -16.71 16.10
CA ALA A 477 6.12 -16.60 15.29
C ALA A 477 5.37 -17.95 15.20
N HIS A 478 6.09 -19.05 15.12
CA HIS A 478 5.54 -20.41 15.05
C HIS A 478 4.81 -20.85 16.32
N ILE A 479 5.06 -20.20 17.46
CA ILE A 479 4.39 -20.49 18.73
C ILE A 479 2.93 -20.01 18.65
N TYR A 480 2.70 -18.84 18.09
CA TYR A 480 1.41 -18.14 18.10
C TYR A 480 0.59 -18.33 16.84
N PHE A 481 1.28 -18.56 15.70
CA PHE A 481 0.64 -18.56 14.38
C PHE A 481 0.96 -19.82 13.59
N GLU A 482 0.05 -20.18 12.68
CA GLU A 482 0.23 -21.24 11.70
C GLU A 482 0.44 -20.60 10.32
N ALA A 483 1.63 -20.77 9.77
CA ALA A 483 2.02 -20.26 8.46
C ALA A 483 2.75 -21.33 7.65
N THR A 484 2.62 -21.30 6.33
CA THR A 484 3.39 -22.14 5.41
C THR A 484 4.85 -21.69 5.36
N SER A 485 5.09 -20.39 5.52
CA SER A 485 6.44 -19.81 5.67
C SER A 485 6.43 -18.73 6.74
N TYR A 486 7.50 -18.65 7.53
CA TYR A 486 7.71 -17.59 8.53
C TYR A 486 8.75 -16.56 8.08
N ASP A 487 9.51 -16.86 7.03
CA ASP A 487 10.62 -16.01 6.55
C ASP A 487 10.15 -14.79 5.76
N ASN A 488 8.87 -14.75 5.33
CA ASN A 488 8.30 -13.68 4.52
C ASN A 488 7.27 -12.81 5.27
N LEU A 489 7.16 -12.94 6.59
CA LEU A 489 6.19 -12.18 7.41
C LEU A 489 6.68 -10.80 7.84
N GLU A 490 7.91 -10.40 7.50
CA GLU A 490 8.53 -9.16 7.98
C GLU A 490 7.77 -7.89 7.59
N TYR A 491 7.02 -7.90 6.46
CA TYR A 491 6.38 -6.71 5.88
C TYR A 491 4.86 -6.68 6.01
N MET A 492 4.24 -7.57 6.80
CA MET A 492 2.78 -7.64 6.96
C MET A 492 2.01 -7.92 5.64
N ASN A 493 2.58 -8.67 4.73
CA ASN A 493 2.02 -8.93 3.40
C ASN A 493 1.32 -10.29 3.26
N PHE A 494 1.14 -11.00 4.38
CA PHE A 494 0.45 -12.29 4.45
C PHE A 494 -0.54 -12.32 5.60
N SER A 495 -1.61 -13.11 5.44
CA SER A 495 -2.59 -13.43 6.46
C SER A 495 -2.37 -14.87 6.92
N VAL A 496 -2.14 -15.10 8.20
CA VAL A 496 -1.86 -16.41 8.76
C VAL A 496 -2.82 -16.71 9.90
N LYS A 497 -3.08 -17.99 10.18
CA LYS A 497 -3.99 -18.37 11.25
C LYS A 497 -3.37 -18.17 12.63
N THR A 498 -4.11 -17.55 13.54
CA THR A 498 -3.78 -17.57 14.97
C THR A 498 -4.11 -18.96 15.53
N ARG A 499 -3.17 -19.56 16.27
CA ARG A 499 -3.41 -20.85 16.93
C ARG A 499 -4.54 -20.73 17.94
N GLU A 500 -5.38 -21.77 18.02
CA GLU A 500 -6.60 -21.76 18.82
C GLU A 500 -6.36 -21.39 20.28
N GLU A 501 -5.28 -21.92 20.86
CA GLU A 501 -4.89 -21.71 22.24
C GLU A 501 -4.47 -20.25 22.57
N TYR A 502 -4.15 -19.44 21.56
CA TYR A 502 -3.72 -18.04 21.72
C TYR A 502 -4.77 -17.01 21.26
N LYS A 503 -5.91 -17.42 20.71
CA LYS A 503 -6.93 -16.49 20.19
C LYS A 503 -7.49 -15.54 21.24
N GLU A 504 -7.63 -15.98 22.49
CA GLU A 504 -8.09 -15.14 23.59
C GLU A 504 -7.00 -14.15 24.01
N GLU A 505 -5.75 -14.60 24.10
CA GLU A 505 -4.60 -13.75 24.44
C GLU A 505 -4.30 -12.72 23.34
N LEU A 506 -4.48 -13.08 22.08
CA LEU A 506 -4.23 -12.24 20.90
C LEU A 506 -5.52 -11.64 20.31
N ALA A 507 -6.57 -11.46 21.12
CA ALA A 507 -7.89 -11.08 20.64
C ALA A 507 -7.91 -9.77 19.86
N ALA A 508 -7.12 -8.76 20.25
CA ALA A 508 -7.09 -7.47 19.57
C ALA A 508 -6.41 -7.50 18.19
N VAL A 509 -5.60 -8.53 17.91
CA VAL A 509 -4.83 -8.69 16.66
C VAL A 509 -5.25 -9.92 15.84
N THR A 510 -6.20 -10.71 16.34
CA THR A 510 -6.82 -11.81 15.61
C THR A 510 -8.13 -11.32 15.00
N HIS A 511 -8.25 -11.46 13.68
CA HIS A 511 -9.47 -11.08 12.97
C HIS A 511 -10.59 -12.09 13.21
N VAL A 512 -11.84 -11.74 12.85
CA VAL A 512 -13.03 -12.57 13.10
C VAL A 512 -12.98 -13.94 12.43
N ASP A 513 -12.25 -14.07 11.32
CA ASP A 513 -12.00 -15.34 10.63
C ASP A 513 -10.87 -16.18 11.28
N GLY A 514 -10.31 -15.72 12.39
CA GLY A 514 -9.23 -16.39 13.10
C GLY A 514 -7.85 -16.17 12.50
N THR A 515 -7.70 -15.24 11.55
CA THR A 515 -6.41 -14.91 10.94
C THR A 515 -5.78 -13.64 11.52
N ALA A 516 -4.50 -13.45 11.28
CA ALA A 516 -3.74 -12.27 11.66
C ALA A 516 -2.74 -11.87 10.57
N ARG A 517 -2.52 -10.56 10.41
CA ARG A 517 -1.52 -9.99 9.50
C ARG A 517 -0.21 -9.76 10.25
N VAL A 518 0.56 -10.82 10.41
CA VAL A 518 1.76 -10.84 11.28
C VAL A 518 2.90 -10.01 10.68
N GLN A 519 3.58 -9.26 11.55
CA GLN A 519 4.93 -8.75 11.35
C GLN A 519 5.92 -9.58 12.15
N SER A 520 6.82 -10.29 11.50
CA SER A 520 7.99 -10.90 12.16
C SER A 520 9.14 -9.90 12.25
N VAL A 521 9.84 -9.89 13.40
CA VAL A 521 10.93 -8.97 13.68
C VAL A 521 12.19 -9.76 14.02
N THR A 522 13.28 -9.45 13.33
CA THR A 522 14.62 -9.95 13.68
C THR A 522 15.42 -8.85 14.40
N ARG A 523 16.39 -9.22 15.21
CA ARG A 523 17.29 -8.24 15.83
C ARG A 523 18.06 -7.41 14.78
N LYS A 524 18.30 -7.98 13.61
CA LYS A 524 18.95 -7.29 12.48
C LYS A 524 18.02 -6.24 11.85
N SER A 525 16.73 -6.55 11.73
CA SER A 525 15.78 -5.63 11.09
C SER A 525 15.39 -4.47 12.01
N ASN A 526 15.18 -4.73 13.32
CA ASN A 526 14.83 -3.68 14.28
C ASN A 526 15.22 -4.12 15.71
N ALA A 527 16.37 -3.68 16.16
CA ALA A 527 16.94 -4.13 17.44
C ALA A 527 16.10 -3.70 18.65
N LEU A 528 15.63 -2.44 18.67
CA LEU A 528 14.82 -1.93 19.79
C LEU A 528 13.50 -2.70 19.93
N VAL A 529 12.78 -2.87 18.82
CA VAL A 529 11.50 -3.60 18.82
C VAL A 529 11.71 -5.07 19.18
N TYR A 530 12.76 -5.69 18.68
CA TYR A 530 13.11 -7.07 19.03
C TYR A 530 13.38 -7.24 20.54
N ASP A 531 14.16 -6.33 21.15
CA ASP A 531 14.45 -6.36 22.57
C ASP A 531 13.19 -6.04 23.40
N LEU A 532 12.35 -5.12 22.94
CA LEU A 532 11.05 -4.80 23.56
C LEU A 532 10.10 -6.02 23.55
N LEU A 533 9.98 -6.72 22.42
CA LEU A 533 9.20 -7.96 22.33
C LEU A 533 9.71 -9.03 23.32
N SER A 534 11.03 -9.11 23.48
CA SER A 534 11.63 -10.01 24.45
C SER A 534 11.28 -9.64 25.90
N ALA A 535 11.28 -8.34 26.23
CA ALA A 535 10.93 -7.83 27.56
C ALA A 535 9.43 -7.93 27.86
N CYS A 536 8.58 -7.75 26.86
CA CYS A 536 7.12 -7.96 26.97
C CYS A 536 6.73 -9.43 27.06
N GLY A 537 7.58 -10.34 26.59
CA GLY A 537 7.37 -11.79 26.68
C GLY A 537 6.51 -12.36 25.56
N GLY A 538 6.48 -11.73 24.37
CA GLY A 538 5.78 -12.35 23.24
C GLY A 538 5.36 -11.43 22.11
N VAL A 539 4.08 -11.10 22.05
CA VAL A 539 3.46 -10.40 20.92
C VAL A 539 3.01 -9.00 21.37
N LEU A 540 3.17 -8.01 20.51
CA LEU A 540 2.57 -6.68 20.65
C LEU A 540 1.64 -6.38 19.48
N LEU A 541 0.59 -5.60 19.71
CA LEU A 541 -0.18 -4.96 18.65
C LEU A 541 0.67 -3.87 18.01
N ASN A 542 0.66 -3.82 16.68
CA ASN A 542 1.30 -2.78 15.88
C ASN A 542 0.31 -2.18 14.88
N THR A 543 0.25 -0.85 14.86
CA THR A 543 -0.44 -0.10 13.80
C THR A 543 0.31 1.19 13.49
N SER A 544 0.04 1.77 12.32
CA SER A 544 0.69 3.02 11.89
C SER A 544 0.41 4.18 12.85
N PHE A 545 1.42 4.98 13.15
CA PHE A 545 1.26 6.16 13.97
C PHE A 545 0.72 7.32 13.13
N ASN A 546 -0.59 7.39 13.07
CA ASN A 546 -1.39 8.43 12.42
C ASN A 546 -2.85 8.31 12.86
N VAL A 547 -3.64 9.33 12.62
CA VAL A 547 -5.10 9.30 12.70
C VAL A 547 -5.71 9.17 11.30
N ARG A 548 -7.03 8.90 11.24
CA ARG A 548 -7.77 8.77 9.98
C ARG A 548 -7.53 9.97 9.04
N GLY A 549 -7.26 9.68 7.78
CA GLY A 549 -7.07 10.70 6.73
C GLY A 549 -5.69 11.36 6.70
N LYS A 550 -4.81 11.02 7.63
CA LYS A 550 -3.43 11.49 7.65
C LYS A 550 -2.46 10.38 7.20
N PRO A 551 -1.33 10.71 6.57
CA PRO A 551 -0.24 9.76 6.33
C PRO A 551 0.39 9.30 7.65
N ILE A 552 1.29 8.34 7.60
CA ILE A 552 2.16 7.99 8.74
C ILE A 552 2.99 9.24 9.08
N LEU A 553 3.03 9.62 10.36
CA LEU A 553 3.68 10.86 10.80
C LEU A 553 5.17 10.91 10.46
N ASN A 554 5.65 12.13 10.23
CA ASN A 554 7.06 12.40 9.94
C ASN A 554 7.71 13.42 10.89
N THR A 555 6.94 14.07 11.77
CA THR A 555 7.42 15.08 12.71
C THR A 555 7.07 14.73 14.15
N LEU A 556 7.87 15.19 15.11
CA LEU A 556 7.53 15.08 16.54
C LEU A 556 6.29 15.90 16.88
N LYS A 557 6.12 17.03 16.22
CA LYS A 557 4.92 17.86 16.38
C LYS A 557 3.65 17.05 16.10
N GLU A 558 3.60 16.31 14.99
CA GLU A 558 2.46 15.44 14.66
C GLU A 558 2.24 14.35 15.72
N ALA A 559 3.32 13.78 16.28
CA ALA A 559 3.22 12.79 17.35
C ALA A 559 2.62 13.38 18.62
N PHE A 560 2.98 14.59 18.99
CA PHE A 560 2.45 15.30 20.14
C PHE A 560 1.02 15.77 19.92
N GLU A 561 0.67 16.24 18.71
CA GLU A 561 -0.73 16.54 18.35
C GLU A 561 -1.63 15.30 18.52
N VAL A 562 -1.20 14.13 18.10
CA VAL A 562 -1.97 12.89 18.33
C VAL A 562 -2.09 12.56 19.83
N LEU A 563 -1.04 12.79 20.63
CA LEU A 563 -1.08 12.59 22.07
C LEU A 563 -2.07 13.54 22.77
N GLU A 564 -2.12 14.80 22.36
CA GLU A 564 -3.03 15.80 22.92
C GLU A 564 -4.48 15.64 22.47
N GLU A 565 -4.69 15.23 21.20
CA GLU A 565 -6.01 15.24 20.58
C GLU A 565 -6.76 13.90 20.71
N THR A 566 -6.08 12.82 21.15
CA THR A 566 -6.67 11.47 21.19
C THR A 566 -6.53 10.83 22.57
N ALA A 567 -7.03 9.60 22.71
CA ALA A 567 -6.89 8.78 23.91
C ALA A 567 -5.56 7.97 23.93
N LEU A 568 -4.50 8.49 23.32
CA LEU A 568 -3.17 7.90 23.41
C LEU A 568 -2.59 8.17 24.80
N ASP A 569 -2.05 7.15 25.47
CA ASP A 569 -1.56 7.27 26.85
C ASP A 569 -0.18 7.91 26.95
N GLY A 570 0.63 7.82 25.89
CA GLY A 570 1.95 8.43 25.84
C GLY A 570 2.65 8.24 24.51
N VAL A 571 3.75 8.97 24.35
CA VAL A 571 4.67 8.86 23.21
C VAL A 571 6.07 8.53 23.72
N VAL A 572 6.70 7.55 23.13
CA VAL A 572 8.09 7.17 23.39
C VAL A 572 8.93 7.49 22.17
N VAL A 573 9.95 8.32 22.34
CA VAL A 573 10.92 8.68 21.31
C VAL A 573 12.27 8.07 21.68
N TYR A 574 12.79 7.20 20.82
CA TYR A 574 14.14 6.65 20.97
C TYR A 574 15.14 7.51 20.21
N HIS A 575 15.98 8.21 20.95
CA HIS A 575 17.01 9.10 20.44
C HIS A 575 18.24 9.07 21.34
N ASP A 576 19.45 9.12 20.76
CA ASP A 576 20.74 9.10 21.47
C ASP A 576 20.82 8.00 22.54
N GLU A 577 20.40 6.78 22.16
CA GLU A 577 20.38 5.59 23.04
C GLU A 577 19.49 5.75 24.30
N LYS A 578 18.57 6.71 24.31
CA LYS A 578 17.62 6.97 25.39
C LYS A 578 16.17 6.84 24.94
N LEU A 579 15.32 6.37 25.82
CA LEU A 579 13.88 6.36 25.65
C LEU A 579 13.28 7.56 26.36
N HIS A 580 12.84 8.55 25.61
CA HIS A 580 12.15 9.73 26.09
C HIS A 580 10.65 9.47 26.11
N TYR A 581 10.05 9.43 27.29
CA TYR A 581 8.63 9.19 27.48
C TYR A 581 7.89 10.49 27.76
N PHE A 582 6.82 10.75 27.02
CA PHE A 582 5.96 11.92 27.12
C PHE A 582 4.53 11.50 27.42
N THR A 583 3.88 12.24 28.30
CA THR A 583 2.42 12.20 28.52
C THR A 583 1.83 13.57 28.22
N SER A 584 0.52 13.66 28.04
CA SER A 584 -0.16 14.94 27.77
C SER A 584 0.05 16.00 28.88
N GLU A 585 0.37 15.56 30.10
CA GLU A 585 0.68 16.47 31.21
C GLU A 585 2.08 17.10 31.12
N LEU A 586 2.96 16.54 30.29
CA LEU A 586 4.35 16.97 30.13
C LEU A 586 4.56 17.87 28.92
N LEU A 587 3.59 17.91 27.98
CA LEU A 587 3.58 18.80 26.82
C LEU A 587 3.03 20.17 27.17
#